data_4a4d4d2523cb56392290b6a4b46d375a
#
_entry.id   4a4d4d2523cb56392290b6a4b46d375a
#
_cell.length_a   1.000
_cell.length_b   1.000
_cell.length_c   1.000
_cell.angle_alpha   90.00
_cell.angle_beta   90.00
_cell.angle_gamma   90.00
#
_symmetry.space_group_name_H-M   'P 1'
#
loop_
_entity.id
_entity.type
_entity.pdbx_description
1 polymer ?
#
loop_
_entity_poly.entity_id
_entity_poly.type
_entity_poly.pdbx_seq_one_letter_code
_entity_poly.pdbx_strand_id
1 'polypeptide(L)'
;MAKEKFDRSKPHVNVGTIGHIDHGKTTLTAAITKTLSKHNPKNKFRSFDSIDNAPEEKARGITIAVAHVEYETANRHYAHVDCPGHADYIKNMITGAAQMDGAILVVAATDGPMPQTREHILLARQVGVPYIVVALNKVDMVDDPELLELVELEVRELLTSYGFPGNDLPVVKVSALGALNGEDKWEKTVDELMEAVDKYIPMPERMIDKPFLMPIEDIFSIQGRGTVVTGRIEKGICKVGEEMEIVGFRDTRKTVVTGVEMFKKLLDEGRAGDNVGLLLRGIEKDDVERGQVIAKPGSIKPHKKFRGEVYVLSKEEGGRHTPFFKGYRPQFYFRTTDVTGVAQLPAGMEMVMPGDNVQLEVELITPVAMEKGLRFAIREGGHTVGAGTISEIVQ
;
A
#
# COMPACT_ATOMS: atom_id res chain seq x y z
N MET A 1 -2.46 16.85 28.56
CA MET A 1 -3.68 16.03 28.50
C MET A 1 -3.28 14.58 28.27
N ALA A 2 -3.91 13.62 28.96
CA ALA A 2 -3.68 12.20 28.70
C ALA A 2 -4.18 11.88 27.28
N LYS A 3 -3.41 11.10 26.52
CA LYS A 3 -3.84 10.63 25.20
C LYS A 3 -5.03 9.68 25.35
N GLU A 4 -5.97 9.77 24.43
CA GLU A 4 -7.13 8.88 24.35
C GLU A 4 -6.69 7.45 24.03
N LYS A 5 -7.39 6.43 24.58
CA LYS A 5 -7.21 5.04 24.20
C LYS A 5 -7.97 4.74 22.90
N PHE A 6 -7.39 3.91 22.03
CA PHE A 6 -8.04 3.44 20.82
C PHE A 6 -9.20 2.48 21.18
N ASP A 7 -10.36 2.71 20.56
CA ASP A 7 -11.55 1.85 20.72
C ASP A 7 -11.56 0.75 19.67
N ARG A 8 -11.48 -0.51 20.10
CA ARG A 8 -11.53 -1.70 19.24
C ARG A 8 -12.92 -2.33 19.13
N SER A 9 -13.98 -1.58 19.41
CA SER A 9 -15.35 -2.11 19.35
C SER A 9 -15.78 -2.53 17.95
N LYS A 10 -15.19 -1.93 16.91
CA LYS A 10 -15.45 -2.28 15.50
C LYS A 10 -14.26 -3.02 14.88
N PRO A 11 -14.52 -3.97 13.97
CA PRO A 11 -13.46 -4.62 13.22
C PRO A 11 -12.71 -3.62 12.35
N HIS A 12 -11.38 -3.80 12.25
CA HIS A 12 -10.47 -2.90 11.56
C HIS A 12 -10.07 -3.43 10.18
N VAL A 13 -10.20 -2.57 9.15
CA VAL A 13 -9.86 -2.86 7.76
C VAL A 13 -9.00 -1.73 7.19
N ASN A 14 -7.97 -2.08 6.44
CA ASN A 14 -7.15 -1.13 5.72
C ASN A 14 -7.62 -1.04 4.27
N VAL A 15 -8.05 0.14 3.84
CA VAL A 15 -8.38 0.42 2.44
C VAL A 15 -7.52 1.57 1.94
N GLY A 16 -7.47 1.77 0.64
CA GLY A 16 -6.79 2.97 0.14
C GLY A 16 -7.20 3.29 -1.28
N THR A 17 -6.91 4.53 -1.68
CA THR A 17 -7.15 5.03 -3.03
C THR A 17 -5.95 4.84 -3.91
N ILE A 18 -6.18 4.23 -5.08
CA ILE A 18 -5.20 4.06 -6.16
C ILE A 18 -5.78 4.59 -7.48
N GLY A 19 -4.94 4.87 -8.46
CA GLY A 19 -5.37 5.38 -9.78
C GLY A 19 -4.48 6.51 -10.28
N HIS A 20 -4.80 6.99 -11.48
CA HIS A 20 -4.00 8.01 -12.17
C HIS A 20 -3.94 9.34 -11.40
N ILE A 21 -2.91 10.16 -11.68
CA ILE A 21 -2.85 11.54 -11.25
C ILE A 21 -4.09 12.30 -11.73
N ASP A 22 -4.57 13.28 -10.98
CA ASP A 22 -5.73 14.13 -11.29
C ASP A 22 -7.09 13.41 -11.45
N HIS A 23 -7.18 12.10 -11.21
CA HIS A 23 -8.45 11.39 -11.16
C HIS A 23 -9.26 11.64 -9.87
N GLY A 24 -8.71 12.39 -8.90
CA GLY A 24 -9.41 12.88 -7.72
C GLY A 24 -9.35 11.94 -6.51
N LYS A 25 -8.28 11.17 -6.34
CA LYS A 25 -8.07 10.27 -5.20
C LYS A 25 -8.17 10.99 -3.84
N THR A 26 -7.34 12.01 -3.64
CA THR A 26 -7.30 12.80 -2.40
C THR A 26 -8.59 13.58 -2.18
N THR A 27 -9.21 14.09 -3.27
CA THR A 27 -10.54 14.73 -3.21
C THR A 27 -11.61 13.74 -2.74
N LEU A 28 -11.58 12.50 -3.24
CA LEU A 28 -12.50 11.44 -2.82
C LEU A 28 -12.26 11.06 -1.36
N THR A 29 -11.02 10.93 -0.93
CA THR A 29 -10.65 10.68 0.47
C THR A 29 -11.21 11.78 1.39
N ALA A 30 -11.07 13.05 1.01
CA ALA A 30 -11.66 14.17 1.74
C ALA A 30 -13.20 14.13 1.76
N ALA A 31 -13.81 13.80 0.61
CA ALA A 31 -15.27 13.66 0.48
C ALA A 31 -15.83 12.55 1.39
N ILE A 32 -15.15 11.39 1.42
CA ILE A 32 -15.53 10.27 2.32
C ILE A 32 -15.52 10.74 3.78
N THR A 33 -14.43 11.38 4.22
CA THR A 33 -14.34 11.85 5.62
C THR A 33 -15.41 12.88 5.95
N LYS A 34 -15.74 13.78 5.00
CA LYS A 34 -16.79 14.80 5.17
C LYS A 34 -18.17 14.16 5.27
N THR A 35 -18.54 13.30 4.33
CA THR A 35 -19.85 12.64 4.29
C THR A 35 -20.05 11.79 5.55
N LEU A 36 -19.07 10.94 5.90
CA LEU A 36 -19.18 10.09 7.09
C LEU A 36 -19.17 10.88 8.41
N SER A 37 -18.57 12.08 8.46
CA SER A 37 -18.63 12.93 9.66
C SER A 37 -20.03 13.45 9.97
N LYS A 38 -20.92 13.53 8.98
CA LYS A 38 -22.32 13.89 9.16
C LYS A 38 -23.12 12.78 9.86
N HIS A 39 -22.74 11.53 9.62
CA HIS A 39 -23.44 10.36 10.15
C HIS A 39 -22.90 9.90 11.51
N ASN A 40 -21.61 10.11 11.77
CA ASN A 40 -20.95 9.70 13.01
C ASN A 40 -20.04 10.79 13.57
N PRO A 41 -20.37 11.36 14.77
CA PRO A 41 -19.55 12.41 15.39
C PRO A 41 -18.11 12.00 15.74
N LYS A 42 -17.81 10.71 15.79
CA LYS A 42 -16.44 10.20 15.97
C LYS A 42 -15.55 10.47 14.74
N ASN A 43 -16.15 10.56 13.55
CA ASN A 43 -15.44 10.85 12.31
C ASN A 43 -15.09 12.34 12.25
N LYS A 44 -13.83 12.60 11.92
CA LYS A 44 -13.35 13.98 11.75
C LYS A 44 -13.16 14.26 10.27
N PHE A 45 -13.77 15.31 9.79
CA PHE A 45 -13.49 15.78 8.44
C PHE A 45 -12.02 16.12 8.26
N ARG A 46 -11.43 15.62 7.17
CA ARG A 46 -10.08 15.92 6.73
C ARG A 46 -10.16 16.63 5.37
N SER A 47 -9.80 17.90 5.36
CA SER A 47 -9.73 18.67 4.11
C SER A 47 -8.58 18.18 3.23
N PHE A 48 -8.67 18.45 1.94
CA PHE A 48 -7.61 18.17 0.96
C PHE A 48 -6.23 18.63 1.48
N ASP A 49 -6.10 19.92 1.86
CA ASP A 49 -4.85 20.51 2.38
C ASP A 49 -4.35 19.89 3.69
N SER A 50 -5.21 19.17 4.42
CA SER A 50 -4.83 18.47 5.64
C SER A 50 -4.38 17.03 5.40
N ILE A 51 -4.71 16.47 4.23
CA ILE A 51 -4.25 15.17 3.73
C ILE A 51 -2.89 15.39 3.05
N ASP A 52 -2.85 16.19 1.99
CA ASP A 52 -1.61 16.63 1.32
C ASP A 52 -1.00 17.81 2.08
N ASN A 53 -0.25 17.51 3.13
CA ASN A 53 0.17 18.52 4.10
C ASN A 53 1.58 19.05 3.88
N ALA A 54 2.45 18.31 3.16
CA ALA A 54 3.81 18.72 2.91
C ALA A 54 3.87 20.02 2.03
N PRO A 55 4.81 20.94 2.29
CA PRO A 55 4.93 22.17 1.49
C PRO A 55 5.07 21.88 -0.01
N GLU A 56 5.78 20.82 -0.39
CA GLU A 56 5.97 20.42 -1.78
C GLU A 56 4.68 19.88 -2.42
N GLU A 57 3.87 19.12 -1.69
CA GLU A 57 2.56 18.65 -2.12
C GLU A 57 1.62 19.82 -2.42
N LYS A 58 1.56 20.79 -1.50
CA LYS A 58 0.77 22.01 -1.67
C LYS A 58 1.23 22.88 -2.84
N ALA A 59 2.54 22.98 -3.03
CA ALA A 59 3.09 23.78 -4.12
C ALA A 59 2.83 23.18 -5.51
N ARG A 60 2.81 21.84 -5.60
CA ARG A 60 2.59 21.10 -6.85
C ARG A 60 1.14 20.67 -7.06
N GLY A 61 0.30 20.68 -6.02
CA GLY A 61 -1.08 20.20 -6.07
C GLY A 61 -1.19 18.66 -6.28
N ILE A 62 -0.17 17.90 -5.88
CA ILE A 62 -0.11 16.45 -6.05
C ILE A 62 0.31 15.77 -4.76
N THR A 63 -0.23 14.57 -4.50
CA THR A 63 0.20 13.72 -3.39
C THR A 63 1.58 13.11 -3.68
N ILE A 64 2.52 13.26 -2.77
CA ILE A 64 3.89 12.74 -2.85
C ILE A 64 4.08 11.60 -1.86
N ALA A 65 3.75 11.83 -0.61
CA ALA A 65 3.84 10.85 0.45
C ALA A 65 2.51 10.12 0.65
N VAL A 66 2.56 8.93 1.20
CA VAL A 66 1.36 8.20 1.61
C VAL A 66 0.73 8.91 2.80
N ALA A 67 -0.55 9.26 2.71
CA ALA A 67 -1.30 9.82 3.81
C ALA A 67 -2.24 8.78 4.44
N HIS A 68 -2.31 8.77 5.78
CA HIS A 68 -3.19 7.88 6.52
C HIS A 68 -4.33 8.68 7.17
N VAL A 69 -5.54 8.27 6.88
CA VAL A 69 -6.77 8.89 7.42
C VAL A 69 -7.62 7.81 8.09
N GLU A 70 -8.23 8.12 9.23
CA GLU A 70 -9.16 7.22 9.92
C GLU A 70 -10.61 7.68 9.77
N TYR A 71 -11.52 6.72 9.62
CA TYR A 71 -12.96 6.94 9.71
C TYR A 71 -13.70 5.62 10.03
N GLU A 72 -14.96 5.73 10.37
CA GLU A 72 -15.83 4.59 10.66
C GLU A 72 -17.10 4.66 9.84
N THR A 73 -17.53 3.50 9.34
CA THR A 73 -18.92 3.25 8.92
C THR A 73 -19.73 2.73 10.10
N ALA A 74 -20.99 2.38 9.88
CA ALA A 74 -21.78 1.69 10.89
C ALA A 74 -21.13 0.36 11.34
N ASN A 75 -20.46 -0.33 10.41
CA ASN A 75 -20.01 -1.71 10.57
C ASN A 75 -18.53 -1.83 10.93
N ARG A 76 -17.65 -0.90 10.47
CA ARG A 76 -16.20 -1.05 10.47
C ARG A 76 -15.48 0.23 10.82
N HIS A 77 -14.27 0.06 11.35
CA HIS A 77 -13.25 1.11 11.44
C HIS A 77 -12.27 0.94 10.28
N TYR A 78 -11.96 2.02 9.59
CA TYR A 78 -11.05 2.03 8.46
C TYR A 78 -9.80 2.85 8.72
N ALA A 79 -8.64 2.28 8.40
CA ALA A 79 -7.45 3.05 8.05
C ALA A 79 -7.44 3.23 6.53
N HIS A 80 -7.53 4.47 6.08
CA HIS A 80 -7.50 4.81 4.66
C HIS A 80 -6.12 5.31 4.28
N VAL A 81 -5.54 4.67 3.28
CA VAL A 81 -4.21 4.96 2.73
C VAL A 81 -4.39 5.71 1.43
N ASP A 82 -4.15 7.02 1.43
CA ASP A 82 -4.18 7.82 0.20
C ASP A 82 -2.84 7.73 -0.51
N CYS A 83 -2.81 7.13 -1.70
CA CYS A 83 -1.59 6.86 -2.46
C CYS A 83 -1.33 7.94 -3.51
N PRO A 84 -0.04 8.31 -3.74
CA PRO A 84 0.32 9.19 -4.84
C PRO A 84 -0.08 8.59 -6.20
N GLY A 85 -0.44 9.46 -7.14
CA GLY A 85 -0.82 9.06 -8.50
C GLY A 85 0.28 9.20 -9.54
N HIS A 86 1.31 10.01 -9.25
CA HIS A 86 2.37 10.33 -10.19
C HIS A 86 3.43 9.22 -10.27
N ALA A 87 3.93 8.94 -11.47
CA ALA A 87 4.91 7.88 -11.72
C ALA A 87 6.22 8.04 -10.91
N ASP A 88 6.66 9.28 -10.63
CA ASP A 88 7.88 9.55 -9.84
C ASP A 88 7.76 9.03 -8.40
N TYR A 89 6.54 8.88 -7.87
CA TYR A 89 6.28 8.47 -6.48
C TYR A 89 5.78 7.03 -6.35
N ILE A 90 6.00 6.23 -7.37
CA ILE A 90 5.55 4.83 -7.43
C ILE A 90 6.06 3.99 -6.24
N LYS A 91 7.24 4.30 -5.69
CA LYS A 91 7.77 3.65 -4.47
C LYS A 91 6.82 3.83 -3.28
N ASN A 92 6.29 5.03 -3.11
CA ASN A 92 5.35 5.34 -2.04
C ASN A 92 3.99 4.67 -2.31
N MET A 93 3.56 4.63 -3.59
CA MET A 93 2.38 3.89 -3.99
C MET A 93 2.48 2.39 -3.67
N ILE A 94 3.61 1.75 -3.99
CA ILE A 94 3.86 0.32 -3.68
C ILE A 94 3.79 0.09 -2.17
N THR A 95 4.45 0.95 -1.39
CA THR A 95 4.43 0.88 0.08
C THR A 95 3.02 1.03 0.65
N GLY A 96 2.26 1.99 0.13
CA GLY A 96 0.87 2.20 0.55
C GLY A 96 -0.03 1.03 0.16
N ALA A 97 0.07 0.55 -1.08
CA ALA A 97 -0.73 -0.57 -1.56
C ALA A 97 -0.47 -1.88 -0.78
N ALA A 98 0.77 -2.13 -0.36
CA ALA A 98 1.12 -3.30 0.44
C ALA A 98 0.43 -3.33 1.81
N GLN A 99 -0.10 -2.20 2.28
CA GLN A 99 -0.83 -2.11 3.55
C GLN A 99 -2.31 -2.43 3.41
N MET A 100 -2.87 -2.44 2.20
CA MET A 100 -4.31 -2.51 1.96
C MET A 100 -4.85 -3.94 2.05
N ASP A 101 -6.03 -4.07 2.66
CA ASP A 101 -6.86 -5.28 2.61
C ASP A 101 -7.79 -5.24 1.39
N GLY A 102 -8.00 -4.06 0.82
CA GLY A 102 -8.69 -3.79 -0.42
C GLY A 102 -8.43 -2.38 -0.91
N ALA A 103 -8.56 -2.12 -2.20
CA ALA A 103 -8.33 -0.82 -2.80
C ALA A 103 -9.60 -0.22 -3.41
N ILE A 104 -9.68 1.11 -3.41
CA ILE A 104 -10.65 1.89 -4.19
C ILE A 104 -9.89 2.42 -5.40
N LEU A 105 -10.17 1.85 -6.58
CA LEU A 105 -9.62 2.34 -7.83
C LEU A 105 -10.42 3.56 -8.30
N VAL A 106 -9.78 4.70 -8.34
CA VAL A 106 -10.40 5.96 -8.79
C VAL A 106 -10.06 6.20 -10.25
N VAL A 107 -11.09 6.25 -11.09
CA VAL A 107 -10.97 6.53 -12.53
C VAL A 107 -11.87 7.72 -12.85
N ALA A 108 -11.32 8.76 -13.50
CA ALA A 108 -12.14 9.87 -13.98
C ALA A 108 -12.95 9.42 -15.21
N ALA A 109 -14.27 9.65 -15.17
CA ALA A 109 -15.16 9.32 -16.27
C ALA A 109 -14.86 10.10 -17.56
N THR A 110 -14.23 11.28 -17.42
CA THR A 110 -13.79 12.13 -18.53
C THR A 110 -12.62 11.57 -19.31
N ASP A 111 -11.75 10.79 -18.65
CA ASP A 111 -10.44 10.39 -19.20
C ASP A 111 -10.34 8.87 -19.42
N GLY A 112 -11.15 8.08 -18.70
CA GLY A 112 -11.06 6.63 -18.69
C GLY A 112 -9.77 6.10 -18.04
N PRO A 113 -9.41 4.84 -18.26
CA PRO A 113 -8.18 4.24 -17.73
C PRO A 113 -6.93 4.81 -18.40
N MET A 114 -6.11 5.51 -17.64
CA MET A 114 -4.85 6.14 -18.04
C MET A 114 -3.63 5.26 -17.72
N PRO A 115 -2.40 5.59 -18.20
CA PRO A 115 -1.22 4.75 -18.01
C PRO A 115 -0.93 4.38 -16.54
N GLN A 116 -1.01 5.33 -15.59
CA GLN A 116 -0.81 5.02 -14.17
C GLN A 116 -1.96 4.20 -13.57
N THR A 117 -3.17 4.27 -14.15
CA THR A 117 -4.27 3.36 -13.74
C THR A 117 -3.85 1.91 -13.97
N ARG A 118 -3.30 1.60 -15.14
CA ARG A 118 -2.80 0.27 -15.50
C ARG A 118 -1.67 -0.18 -14.58
N GLU A 119 -0.68 0.69 -14.37
CA GLU A 119 0.46 0.42 -13.50
C GLU A 119 0.02 0.19 -12.04
N HIS A 120 -0.92 0.98 -11.52
CA HIS A 120 -1.43 0.83 -10.16
C HIS A 120 -2.21 -0.47 -9.95
N ILE A 121 -3.01 -0.90 -10.92
CA ILE A 121 -3.72 -2.20 -10.88
C ILE A 121 -2.70 -3.35 -10.86
N LEU A 122 -1.70 -3.29 -11.74
CA LEU A 122 -0.62 -4.27 -11.80
C LEU A 122 0.12 -4.37 -10.47
N LEU A 123 0.55 -3.24 -9.93
CA LEU A 123 1.28 -3.19 -8.66
C LEU A 123 0.43 -3.64 -7.48
N ALA A 124 -0.84 -3.23 -7.40
CA ALA A 124 -1.77 -3.71 -6.39
C ALA A 124 -1.88 -5.25 -6.42
N ARG A 125 -1.99 -5.84 -7.62
CA ARG A 125 -2.00 -7.29 -7.79
C ARG A 125 -0.70 -7.94 -7.30
N GLN A 126 0.45 -7.35 -7.60
CA GLN A 126 1.76 -7.87 -7.23
C GLN A 126 2.01 -7.82 -5.72
N VAL A 127 1.67 -6.72 -5.07
CA VAL A 127 1.82 -6.61 -3.61
C VAL A 127 0.75 -7.39 -2.84
N GLY A 128 -0.24 -7.94 -3.56
CA GLY A 128 -1.24 -8.86 -3.02
C GLY A 128 -2.50 -8.20 -2.48
N VAL A 129 -2.88 -7.02 -2.98
CA VAL A 129 -4.21 -6.45 -2.72
C VAL A 129 -5.27 -7.40 -3.30
N PRO A 130 -6.14 -7.99 -2.46
CA PRO A 130 -7.01 -9.06 -2.93
C PRO A 130 -8.31 -8.56 -3.57
N TYR A 131 -8.78 -7.36 -3.22
CA TYR A 131 -10.08 -6.82 -3.62
C TYR A 131 -9.95 -5.38 -4.13
N ILE A 132 -10.71 -5.07 -5.19
CA ILE A 132 -10.81 -3.72 -5.75
C ILE A 132 -12.29 -3.34 -5.87
N VAL A 133 -12.64 -2.15 -5.39
CA VAL A 133 -13.91 -1.46 -5.65
C VAL A 133 -13.58 -0.28 -6.56
N VAL A 134 -14.39 -0.02 -7.57
CA VAL A 134 -14.16 1.10 -8.51
C VAL A 134 -15.02 2.30 -8.13
N ALA A 135 -14.39 3.46 -7.99
CA ALA A 135 -15.04 4.75 -7.96
C ALA A 135 -14.86 5.43 -9.34
N LEU A 136 -15.90 5.40 -10.18
CA LEU A 136 -15.93 6.16 -11.43
C LEU A 136 -16.26 7.60 -11.07
N ASN A 137 -15.22 8.44 -11.01
CA ASN A 137 -15.30 9.81 -10.52
C ASN A 137 -15.52 10.84 -11.62
N LYS A 138 -15.86 12.07 -11.26
CA LYS A 138 -16.14 13.20 -12.15
C LYS A 138 -17.32 12.93 -13.12
N VAL A 139 -18.28 12.10 -12.71
CA VAL A 139 -19.45 11.80 -13.55
C VAL A 139 -20.37 13.01 -13.74
N ASP A 140 -20.26 14.02 -12.90
CA ASP A 140 -20.91 15.32 -13.03
C ASP A 140 -20.44 16.12 -14.27
N MET A 141 -19.31 15.77 -14.85
CA MET A 141 -18.71 16.42 -16.02
C MET A 141 -19.05 15.68 -17.33
N VAL A 142 -19.80 14.60 -17.26
CA VAL A 142 -20.15 13.76 -18.44
C VAL A 142 -21.68 13.70 -18.56
N ASP A 143 -22.20 14.34 -19.59
CA ASP A 143 -23.64 14.38 -19.87
C ASP A 143 -24.15 13.16 -20.65
N ASP A 144 -23.24 12.42 -21.31
CA ASP A 144 -23.57 11.27 -22.14
C ASP A 144 -23.54 9.97 -21.34
N PRO A 145 -24.70 9.31 -21.11
CA PRO A 145 -24.76 8.04 -20.39
C PRO A 145 -24.01 6.90 -21.11
N GLU A 146 -23.98 6.89 -22.46
CA GLU A 146 -23.32 5.84 -23.24
C GLU A 146 -21.81 5.91 -23.03
N LEU A 147 -21.24 7.11 -22.90
CA LEU A 147 -19.83 7.29 -22.58
C LEU A 147 -19.50 6.74 -21.19
N LEU A 148 -20.37 6.95 -20.20
CA LEU A 148 -20.19 6.40 -18.84
C LEU A 148 -20.19 4.86 -18.85
N GLU A 149 -21.07 4.24 -19.64
CA GLU A 149 -21.13 2.78 -19.80
C GLU A 149 -19.87 2.25 -20.49
N LEU A 150 -19.40 2.95 -21.53
CA LEU A 150 -18.18 2.56 -22.25
C LEU A 150 -16.95 2.59 -21.34
N VAL A 151 -16.77 3.67 -20.56
CA VAL A 151 -15.65 3.79 -19.62
C VAL A 151 -15.73 2.72 -18.52
N GLU A 152 -16.93 2.42 -18.01
CA GLU A 152 -17.14 1.36 -17.05
C GLU A 152 -16.72 0.00 -17.63
N LEU A 153 -17.12 -0.30 -18.88
CA LEU A 153 -16.74 -1.53 -19.57
C LEU A 153 -15.22 -1.65 -19.73
N GLU A 154 -14.57 -0.58 -20.18
CA GLU A 154 -13.11 -0.53 -20.35
C GLU A 154 -12.37 -0.80 -19.02
N VAL A 155 -12.85 -0.23 -17.92
CA VAL A 155 -12.28 -0.47 -16.57
C VAL A 155 -12.46 -1.93 -16.16
N ARG A 156 -13.63 -2.53 -16.40
CA ARG A 156 -13.91 -3.95 -16.11
C ARG A 156 -13.03 -4.90 -16.91
N GLU A 157 -12.87 -4.64 -18.21
CA GLU A 157 -11.98 -5.43 -19.08
C GLU A 157 -10.53 -5.32 -18.62
N LEU A 158 -10.09 -4.11 -18.29
CA LEU A 158 -8.74 -3.87 -17.78
C LEU A 158 -8.49 -4.64 -16.47
N LEU A 159 -9.41 -4.58 -15.51
CA LEU A 159 -9.28 -5.32 -14.25
C LEU A 159 -9.26 -6.84 -14.48
N THR A 160 -10.07 -7.33 -15.41
CA THR A 160 -10.08 -8.75 -15.82
C THR A 160 -8.75 -9.19 -16.40
N SER A 161 -8.12 -8.36 -17.24
CA SER A 161 -6.81 -8.65 -17.84
C SER A 161 -5.68 -8.79 -16.79
N TYR A 162 -5.81 -8.10 -15.66
CA TYR A 162 -4.88 -8.21 -14.51
C TYR A 162 -5.31 -9.25 -13.46
N GLY A 163 -6.31 -10.10 -13.78
CA GLY A 163 -6.73 -11.23 -12.94
C GLY A 163 -7.62 -10.85 -11.75
N PHE A 164 -8.27 -9.69 -11.78
CA PHE A 164 -9.37 -9.36 -10.87
C PHE A 164 -10.71 -9.76 -11.50
N PRO A 165 -11.77 -10.03 -10.72
CA PRO A 165 -13.08 -10.41 -11.24
C PRO A 165 -13.84 -9.18 -11.77
N GLY A 166 -13.37 -8.61 -12.89
CA GLY A 166 -13.85 -7.34 -13.44
C GLY A 166 -15.36 -7.26 -13.66
N ASN A 167 -16.02 -8.38 -13.99
CA ASN A 167 -17.47 -8.41 -14.19
C ASN A 167 -18.28 -8.35 -12.89
N ASP A 168 -17.71 -8.86 -11.78
CA ASP A 168 -18.42 -9.05 -10.51
C ASP A 168 -18.12 -7.97 -9.47
N LEU A 169 -17.04 -7.19 -9.68
CA LEU A 169 -16.66 -6.14 -8.74
C LEU A 169 -17.59 -4.92 -8.83
N PRO A 170 -17.84 -4.22 -7.70
CA PRO A 170 -18.67 -3.04 -7.69
C PRO A 170 -18.00 -1.85 -8.38
N VAL A 171 -18.79 -1.16 -9.20
CA VAL A 171 -18.43 0.14 -9.80
C VAL A 171 -19.48 1.15 -9.35
N VAL A 172 -19.04 2.21 -8.65
CA VAL A 172 -19.91 3.26 -8.13
C VAL A 172 -19.58 4.57 -8.83
N LYS A 173 -20.60 5.20 -9.39
CA LYS A 173 -20.50 6.50 -10.10
C LYS A 173 -20.57 7.63 -9.08
N VAL A 174 -19.51 8.45 -8.98
CA VAL A 174 -19.38 9.49 -7.94
C VAL A 174 -18.94 10.83 -8.53
N SER A 175 -19.27 11.92 -7.86
CA SER A 175 -18.56 13.19 -7.97
C SER A 175 -17.95 13.53 -6.61
N ALA A 176 -16.65 13.29 -6.48
CA ALA A 176 -15.93 13.58 -5.24
C ALA A 176 -15.97 15.07 -4.90
N LEU A 177 -15.86 15.95 -5.91
CA LEU A 177 -15.92 17.40 -5.72
C LEU A 177 -17.33 17.86 -5.33
N GLY A 178 -18.37 17.36 -6.00
CA GLY A 178 -19.78 17.66 -5.67
C GLY A 178 -20.12 17.23 -4.25
N ALA A 179 -19.70 16.04 -3.82
CA ALA A 179 -19.87 15.58 -2.44
C ALA A 179 -19.07 16.44 -1.44
N LEU A 180 -17.82 16.80 -1.80
CA LEU A 180 -17.01 17.69 -0.96
C LEU A 180 -17.61 19.10 -0.85
N ASN A 181 -18.33 19.57 -1.86
CA ASN A 181 -19.08 20.84 -1.81
C ASN A 181 -20.40 20.73 -1.02
N GLY A 182 -20.84 19.53 -0.67
CA GLY A 182 -22.03 19.29 0.14
C GLY A 182 -23.30 19.14 -0.68
N GLU A 183 -23.20 18.70 -1.93
CA GLU A 183 -24.35 18.41 -2.78
C GLU A 183 -24.94 17.04 -2.39
N ASP A 184 -26.15 17.04 -1.86
CA ASP A 184 -26.82 15.83 -1.33
C ASP A 184 -26.84 14.64 -2.30
N LYS A 185 -26.99 14.91 -3.59
CA LYS A 185 -26.97 13.89 -4.64
C LYS A 185 -25.64 13.12 -4.63
N TRP A 186 -24.53 13.85 -4.54
CA TRP A 186 -23.19 13.27 -4.63
C TRP A 186 -22.71 12.71 -3.29
N GLU A 187 -23.16 13.27 -2.16
CA GLU A 187 -22.92 12.68 -0.85
C GLU A 187 -23.53 11.27 -0.74
N LYS A 188 -24.76 11.07 -1.27
CA LYS A 188 -25.38 9.74 -1.34
C LYS A 188 -24.56 8.73 -2.13
N THR A 189 -23.94 9.16 -3.24
CA THR A 189 -23.07 8.24 -4.01
C THR A 189 -21.79 7.87 -3.28
N VAL A 190 -21.28 8.73 -2.42
CA VAL A 190 -20.17 8.42 -1.50
C VAL A 190 -20.61 7.40 -0.43
N ASP A 191 -21.82 7.55 0.12
CA ASP A 191 -22.39 6.54 1.03
C ASP A 191 -22.55 5.18 0.34
N GLU A 192 -23.06 5.16 -0.90
CA GLU A 192 -23.16 3.94 -1.73
C GLU A 192 -21.79 3.31 -1.98
N LEU A 193 -20.75 4.12 -2.24
CA LEU A 193 -19.38 3.63 -2.37
C LEU A 193 -18.90 2.96 -1.09
N MET A 194 -19.13 3.57 0.07
CA MET A 194 -18.72 3.00 1.35
C MET A 194 -19.52 1.74 1.72
N GLU A 195 -20.79 1.67 1.35
CA GLU A 195 -21.57 0.44 1.46
C GLU A 195 -21.02 -0.68 0.54
N ALA A 196 -20.63 -0.35 -0.68
CA ALA A 196 -20.00 -1.30 -1.59
C ALA A 196 -18.67 -1.83 -1.02
N VAL A 197 -17.85 -0.94 -0.44
CA VAL A 197 -16.60 -1.31 0.26
C VAL A 197 -16.89 -2.23 1.45
N ASP A 198 -17.87 -1.88 2.29
CA ASP A 198 -18.28 -2.70 3.45
C ASP A 198 -18.75 -4.11 3.05
N LYS A 199 -19.46 -4.23 1.93
CA LYS A 199 -20.03 -5.51 1.46
C LYS A 199 -19.04 -6.36 0.68
N TYR A 200 -18.24 -5.73 -0.20
CA TYR A 200 -17.40 -6.46 -1.16
C TYR A 200 -16.05 -6.86 -0.59
N ILE A 201 -15.43 -6.03 0.25
CA ILE A 201 -14.17 -6.36 0.90
C ILE A 201 -14.48 -7.19 2.16
N PRO A 202 -14.13 -8.50 2.21
CA PRO A 202 -14.41 -9.32 3.37
C PRO A 202 -13.54 -8.90 4.57
N MET A 203 -13.88 -9.40 5.74
CA MET A 203 -13.00 -9.25 6.91
C MET A 203 -11.71 -10.02 6.66
N PRO A 204 -10.56 -9.35 6.72
CA PRO A 204 -9.28 -10.00 6.47
C PRO A 204 -8.90 -10.96 7.60
N GLU A 205 -8.39 -12.13 7.22
CA GLU A 205 -7.77 -13.03 8.17
C GLU A 205 -6.46 -12.43 8.68
N ARG A 206 -6.30 -12.36 10.01
CA ARG A 206 -5.12 -11.78 10.65
C ARG A 206 -4.23 -12.87 11.21
N MET A 207 -2.98 -12.91 10.81
CA MET A 207 -1.98 -13.87 11.29
C MET A 207 -1.46 -13.50 12.70
N ILE A 208 -2.35 -13.46 13.70
CA ILE A 208 -2.01 -13.05 15.07
C ILE A 208 -1.16 -14.10 15.83
N ASP A 209 -1.26 -15.38 15.44
CA ASP A 209 -0.56 -16.50 16.07
C ASP A 209 0.89 -16.69 15.57
N LYS A 210 1.32 -15.87 14.61
CA LYS A 210 2.67 -15.90 14.08
C LYS A 210 3.60 -14.97 14.89
N PRO A 211 4.93 -15.16 14.85
CA PRO A 211 5.85 -14.21 15.43
C PRO A 211 5.64 -12.80 14.86
N PHE A 212 5.72 -11.78 15.73
CA PHE A 212 5.53 -10.39 15.36
C PHE A 212 6.49 -9.95 14.25
N LEU A 213 5.97 -9.22 13.26
CA LEU A 213 6.72 -8.60 12.19
C LEU A 213 6.00 -7.35 11.70
N MET A 214 6.73 -6.23 11.66
CA MET A 214 6.29 -4.95 11.12
C MET A 214 7.38 -4.32 10.27
N PRO A 215 7.17 -4.13 8.95
CA PRO A 215 8.06 -3.33 8.11
C PRO A 215 8.05 -1.87 8.54
N ILE A 216 9.21 -1.22 8.53
CA ILE A 216 9.35 0.21 8.85
C ILE A 216 9.08 1.03 7.58
N GLU A 217 8.15 1.98 7.68
CA GLU A 217 7.76 2.89 6.62
C GLU A 217 8.36 4.28 6.81
N ASP A 218 8.13 4.86 8.01
CA ASP A 218 8.62 6.17 8.37
C ASP A 218 9.23 6.16 9.77
N ILE A 219 10.11 7.14 10.01
CA ILE A 219 10.86 7.28 11.25
C ILE A 219 10.76 8.72 11.73
N PHE A 220 10.28 8.89 12.96
CA PHE A 220 10.11 10.18 13.60
C PHE A 220 10.92 10.25 14.89
N SER A 221 11.55 11.39 15.13
CA SER A 221 12.12 11.71 16.45
C SER A 221 11.14 12.60 17.22
N ILE A 222 10.74 12.15 18.41
CA ILE A 222 9.86 12.94 19.28
C ILE A 222 10.70 13.45 20.45
N GLN A 223 10.84 14.78 20.53
CA GLN A 223 11.64 15.41 21.59
C GLN A 223 11.19 14.95 22.98
N GLY A 224 12.13 14.45 23.77
CA GLY A 224 11.90 13.95 25.14
C GLY A 224 11.21 12.59 25.21
N ARG A 225 10.91 11.92 24.07
CA ARG A 225 10.28 10.59 24.03
C ARG A 225 11.13 9.53 23.33
N GLY A 226 11.92 9.91 22.33
CA GLY A 226 12.76 9.01 21.56
C GLY A 226 12.29 8.81 20.13
N THR A 227 12.74 7.73 19.51
CA THR A 227 12.44 7.39 18.11
C THR A 227 11.14 6.59 18.01
N VAL A 228 10.28 7.02 17.10
CA VAL A 228 9.05 6.32 16.71
C VAL A 228 9.21 5.82 15.28
N VAL A 229 8.96 4.55 15.07
CA VAL A 229 8.86 3.93 13.74
C VAL A 229 7.42 3.60 13.44
N THR A 230 6.98 3.87 12.22
CA THR A 230 5.62 3.56 11.78
C THR A 230 5.61 2.44 10.75
N GLY A 231 4.50 1.73 10.69
CA GLY A 231 4.26 0.70 9.70
C GLY A 231 2.98 -0.09 9.98
N ARG A 232 2.59 -0.91 9.01
CA ARG A 232 1.54 -1.90 9.19
C ARG A 232 2.13 -3.19 9.77
N ILE A 233 1.52 -3.71 10.83
CA ILE A 233 1.88 -5.01 11.38
C ILE A 233 1.45 -6.11 10.39
N GLU A 234 2.41 -6.84 9.81
CA GLU A 234 2.13 -7.95 8.89
C GLU A 234 1.58 -9.16 9.64
N LYS A 235 2.18 -9.51 10.76
CA LYS A 235 1.83 -10.70 11.55
C LYS A 235 2.18 -10.54 13.02
N GLY A 236 1.53 -11.32 13.85
CA GLY A 236 1.77 -11.39 15.30
C GLY A 236 1.13 -10.26 16.09
N ILE A 237 1.55 -10.20 17.34
CA ILE A 237 1.13 -9.20 18.32
C ILE A 237 2.39 -8.63 18.99
N CYS A 238 2.41 -7.32 19.24
CA CYS A 238 3.43 -6.63 20.02
C CYS A 238 2.77 -5.91 21.20
N LYS A 239 3.21 -6.20 22.41
CA LYS A 239 2.77 -5.52 23.63
C LYS A 239 3.78 -4.45 24.06
N VAL A 240 3.28 -3.43 24.76
CA VAL A 240 4.15 -2.47 25.40
C VAL A 240 5.03 -3.18 26.45
N GLY A 241 6.34 -2.91 26.42
CA GLY A 241 7.34 -3.54 27.27
C GLY A 241 8.05 -4.75 26.67
N GLU A 242 7.62 -5.23 25.48
CA GLU A 242 8.28 -6.38 24.84
C GLU A 242 9.61 -6.01 24.16
N GLU A 243 10.56 -6.96 24.25
CA GLU A 243 11.82 -6.90 23.49
C GLU A 243 11.58 -7.31 22.06
N MET A 244 12.11 -6.50 21.13
CA MET A 244 12.06 -6.71 19.69
C MET A 244 13.43 -6.53 19.06
N GLU A 245 13.59 -6.96 17.82
CA GLU A 245 14.78 -6.76 17.02
C GLU A 245 14.49 -5.88 15.81
N ILE A 246 15.46 -5.02 15.45
CA ILE A 246 15.51 -4.25 14.22
C ILE A 246 16.38 -5.04 13.25
N VAL A 247 15.81 -5.52 12.15
CA VAL A 247 16.46 -6.46 11.22
C VAL A 247 16.48 -5.91 9.81
N GLY A 248 17.61 -6.07 9.13
CA GLY A 248 17.84 -5.63 7.73
C GLY A 248 18.92 -4.56 7.62
N PHE A 249 19.56 -4.48 6.45
CA PHE A 249 20.62 -3.54 6.04
C PHE A 249 21.90 -3.57 6.89
N ARG A 250 21.75 -3.50 8.21
CA ARG A 250 22.83 -3.42 9.21
C ARG A 250 22.76 -4.60 10.17
N ASP A 251 23.68 -4.65 11.10
CA ASP A 251 23.66 -5.62 12.19
C ASP A 251 22.36 -5.52 12.99
N THR A 252 21.79 -6.67 13.31
CA THR A 252 20.55 -6.75 14.08
C THR A 252 20.72 -6.11 15.44
N ARG A 253 19.82 -5.19 15.80
CA ARG A 253 19.80 -4.51 17.10
C ARG A 253 18.58 -4.90 17.89
N LYS A 254 18.76 -5.04 19.21
CA LYS A 254 17.67 -5.24 20.16
C LYS A 254 17.15 -3.90 20.67
N THR A 255 15.85 -3.85 20.88
CA THR A 255 15.16 -2.70 21.47
C THR A 255 13.95 -3.15 22.27
N VAL A 256 13.37 -2.26 23.07
CA VAL A 256 12.12 -2.50 23.78
C VAL A 256 11.07 -1.51 23.27
N VAL A 257 9.90 -2.01 22.93
CA VAL A 257 8.75 -1.19 22.56
C VAL A 257 8.15 -0.58 23.82
N THR A 258 8.28 0.74 24.00
CA THR A 258 7.80 1.45 25.18
C THR A 258 6.43 2.08 25.02
N GLY A 259 5.90 2.09 23.79
CA GLY A 259 4.57 2.60 23.48
C GLY A 259 4.11 2.13 22.12
N VAL A 260 2.80 1.93 21.98
CA VAL A 260 2.12 1.61 20.72
C VAL A 260 1.01 2.63 20.53
N GLU A 261 0.98 3.27 19.36
CA GLU A 261 -0.01 4.28 19.03
C GLU A 261 -0.61 4.01 17.65
N MET A 262 -1.92 4.23 17.49
CA MET A 262 -2.60 4.24 16.21
C MET A 262 -3.48 5.50 16.12
N PHE A 263 -3.31 6.30 15.06
CA PHE A 263 -4.00 7.58 14.88
C PHE A 263 -3.89 8.51 16.12
N LYS A 264 -2.70 8.58 16.71
CA LYS A 264 -2.39 9.35 17.92
C LYS A 264 -3.12 8.89 19.19
N LYS A 265 -3.81 7.76 19.17
CA LYS A 265 -4.45 7.10 20.31
C LYS A 265 -3.53 5.98 20.84
N LEU A 266 -3.54 5.77 22.17
CA LEU A 266 -2.72 4.75 22.81
C LEU A 266 -3.34 3.36 22.65
N LEU A 267 -2.47 2.37 22.47
CA LEU A 267 -2.79 0.95 22.47
C LEU A 267 -1.96 0.24 23.53
N ASP A 268 -2.54 -0.74 24.21
CA ASP A 268 -1.79 -1.63 25.12
C ASP A 268 -0.99 -2.67 24.31
N GLU A 269 -1.49 -3.01 23.09
CA GLU A 269 -0.82 -3.89 22.14
C GLU A 269 -1.19 -3.53 20.68
N GLY A 270 -0.28 -3.78 19.75
CA GLY A 270 -0.51 -3.76 18.31
C GLY A 270 -0.70 -5.18 17.78
N ARG A 271 -1.64 -5.38 16.84
CA ARG A 271 -1.99 -6.67 16.24
C ARG A 271 -1.80 -6.66 14.74
N ALA A 272 -1.58 -7.83 14.15
CA ALA A 272 -1.55 -7.99 12.69
C ALA A 272 -2.72 -7.24 12.03
N GLY A 273 -2.38 -6.38 11.05
CA GLY A 273 -3.32 -5.49 10.35
C GLY A 273 -3.39 -4.06 10.89
N ASP A 274 -2.91 -3.78 12.10
CA ASP A 274 -2.90 -2.41 12.63
C ASP A 274 -1.79 -1.57 11.96
N ASN A 275 -2.10 -0.32 11.63
CA ASN A 275 -1.11 0.69 11.23
C ASN A 275 -0.69 1.47 12.47
N VAL A 276 0.50 1.21 12.97
CA VAL A 276 0.95 1.73 14.27
C VAL A 276 2.25 2.50 14.20
N GLY A 277 2.43 3.37 15.18
CA GLY A 277 3.72 3.90 15.58
C GLY A 277 4.22 3.17 16.84
N LEU A 278 5.43 2.62 16.76
CA LEU A 278 6.13 1.97 17.88
C LEU A 278 7.19 2.90 18.41
N LEU A 279 7.10 3.23 19.70
CA LEU A 279 8.14 3.99 20.42
C LEU A 279 9.23 3.04 20.88
N LEU A 280 10.47 3.25 20.43
CA LEU A 280 11.61 2.39 20.66
C LEU A 280 12.54 2.97 21.72
N ARG A 281 13.00 2.12 22.67
CA ARG A 281 13.94 2.51 23.71
C ARG A 281 15.38 2.42 23.22
N GLY A 282 16.15 3.50 23.44
CA GLY A 282 17.60 3.48 23.20
C GLY A 282 18.00 3.42 21.74
N ILE A 283 17.11 3.83 20.86
CA ILE A 283 17.32 3.89 19.40
C ILE A 283 17.26 5.35 18.97
N GLU A 284 18.33 5.82 18.34
CA GLU A 284 18.37 7.12 17.69
C GLU A 284 17.74 7.03 16.26
N LYS A 285 17.33 8.17 15.70
CA LYS A 285 16.72 8.20 14.38
C LYS A 285 17.65 7.63 13.29
N ASP A 286 18.95 7.91 13.39
CA ASP A 286 19.96 7.47 12.41
C ASP A 286 20.38 5.98 12.60
N ASP A 287 19.92 5.32 13.65
CA ASP A 287 20.11 3.89 13.88
C ASP A 287 19.15 3.00 13.10
N VAL A 288 18.08 3.60 12.56
CA VAL A 288 16.97 2.90 11.92
C VAL A 288 16.75 3.46 10.51
N GLU A 289 16.43 2.59 9.56
CA GLU A 289 16.16 2.97 8.18
C GLU A 289 14.83 2.38 7.71
N ARG A 290 14.14 3.13 6.84
CA ARG A 290 12.98 2.62 6.08
C ARG A 290 13.39 1.36 5.32
N GLY A 291 12.57 0.32 5.41
CA GLY A 291 12.84 -0.97 4.78
C GLY A 291 13.41 -2.03 5.71
N GLN A 292 13.92 -1.66 6.87
CA GLN A 292 14.14 -2.61 7.97
C GLN A 292 12.80 -3.09 8.52
N VAL A 293 12.83 -4.13 9.35
CA VAL A 293 11.64 -4.62 10.03
C VAL A 293 11.84 -4.64 11.55
N ILE A 294 10.76 -4.41 12.29
CA ILE A 294 10.69 -4.74 13.72
C ILE A 294 10.12 -6.15 13.82
N ALA A 295 10.82 -7.03 14.50
CA ALA A 295 10.45 -8.43 14.57
C ALA A 295 10.66 -9.02 15.97
N LYS A 296 9.95 -10.10 16.26
CA LYS A 296 10.20 -10.93 17.44
C LYS A 296 11.63 -11.47 17.39
N PRO A 297 12.40 -11.42 18.50
CA PRO A 297 13.80 -11.87 18.50
C PRO A 297 13.99 -13.23 17.87
N GLY A 298 14.92 -13.30 16.90
CA GLY A 298 15.30 -14.53 16.21
C GLY A 298 14.28 -15.07 15.18
N SER A 299 13.16 -14.38 14.94
CA SER A 299 12.09 -14.88 14.07
C SER A 299 12.35 -14.65 12.57
N ILE A 300 13.20 -13.71 12.23
CA ILE A 300 13.62 -13.40 10.85
C ILE A 300 15.09 -12.97 10.84
N LYS A 301 15.75 -13.20 9.71
CA LYS A 301 17.16 -12.83 9.54
C LYS A 301 17.34 -11.99 8.27
N PRO A 302 18.40 -11.15 8.21
CA PRO A 302 18.77 -10.46 6.99
C PRO A 302 19.54 -11.42 6.07
N HIS A 303 19.22 -11.38 4.77
CA HIS A 303 19.86 -12.20 3.74
C HIS A 303 20.17 -11.37 2.50
N LYS A 304 21.22 -11.76 1.78
CA LYS A 304 21.61 -11.15 0.50
C LYS A 304 21.26 -12.04 -0.70
N LYS A 305 21.18 -13.36 -0.51
CA LYS A 305 21.07 -14.32 -1.59
C LYS A 305 19.82 -15.17 -1.47
N PHE A 306 19.05 -15.21 -2.54
CA PHE A 306 17.83 -16.01 -2.59
C PHE A 306 17.57 -16.53 -4.00
N ARG A 307 16.71 -17.55 -4.11
CA ARG A 307 16.08 -17.98 -5.35
C ARG A 307 14.64 -17.54 -5.35
N GLY A 308 14.17 -17.08 -6.49
CA GLY A 308 12.79 -16.65 -6.66
C GLY A 308 12.19 -17.13 -7.97
N GLU A 309 10.94 -17.52 -7.92
CA GLU A 309 10.11 -17.73 -9.11
C GLU A 309 9.65 -16.35 -9.60
N VAL A 310 9.97 -16.01 -10.83
CA VAL A 310 9.79 -14.69 -11.42
C VAL A 310 8.98 -14.80 -12.71
N TYR A 311 7.95 -13.98 -12.82
CA TYR A 311 7.29 -13.66 -14.07
C TYR A 311 7.81 -12.35 -14.62
N VAL A 312 8.29 -12.35 -15.84
CA VAL A 312 8.78 -11.16 -16.54
C VAL A 312 7.64 -10.59 -17.37
N LEU A 313 7.22 -9.35 -17.06
CA LEU A 313 6.10 -8.72 -17.74
C LEU A 313 6.34 -8.58 -19.24
N SER A 314 5.32 -8.88 -20.02
CA SER A 314 5.33 -8.68 -21.47
C SER A 314 5.26 -7.19 -21.83
N LYS A 315 5.49 -6.88 -23.10
CA LYS A 315 5.37 -5.52 -23.62
C LYS A 315 3.96 -4.97 -23.45
N GLU A 316 2.96 -5.79 -23.71
CA GLU A 316 1.54 -5.46 -23.62
C GLU A 316 1.12 -5.13 -22.19
N GLU A 317 1.79 -5.74 -21.21
CA GLU A 317 1.59 -5.48 -19.79
C GLU A 317 2.39 -4.25 -19.28
N GLY A 318 3.06 -3.51 -20.16
CA GLY A 318 3.88 -2.37 -19.80
C GLY A 318 5.29 -2.74 -19.33
N GLY A 319 5.70 -4.00 -19.51
CA GLY A 319 7.01 -4.51 -19.17
C GLY A 319 8.10 -4.20 -20.18
N ARG A 320 9.13 -5.04 -20.22
CA ARG A 320 10.28 -4.89 -21.13
C ARG A 320 9.90 -5.18 -22.60
N HIS A 321 10.63 -4.55 -23.52
CA HIS A 321 10.54 -4.83 -24.96
C HIS A 321 11.65 -5.76 -25.46
N THR A 322 12.69 -5.96 -24.63
CA THR A 322 13.88 -6.72 -24.99
C THR A 322 14.20 -7.74 -23.92
N PRO A 323 14.85 -8.87 -24.29
CA PRO A 323 15.31 -9.84 -23.31
C PRO A 323 16.36 -9.24 -22.37
N PHE A 324 16.58 -9.88 -21.23
CA PHE A 324 17.75 -9.63 -20.40
C PHE A 324 18.64 -10.88 -20.31
N PHE A 325 19.90 -10.63 -19.99
CA PHE A 325 20.95 -11.63 -20.00
C PHE A 325 21.52 -11.84 -18.60
N LYS A 326 22.40 -12.83 -18.46
CA LYS A 326 23.13 -13.08 -17.22
C LYS A 326 23.80 -11.80 -16.69
N GLY A 327 23.67 -11.57 -15.39
CA GLY A 327 24.22 -10.38 -14.75
C GLY A 327 23.31 -9.15 -14.85
N TYR A 328 22.05 -9.32 -15.24
CA TYR A 328 21.04 -8.27 -15.20
C TYR A 328 20.93 -7.66 -13.81
N ARG A 329 20.87 -6.33 -13.72
CA ARG A 329 21.05 -5.60 -12.46
C ARG A 329 19.94 -4.58 -12.20
N PRO A 330 18.70 -5.05 -11.96
CA PRO A 330 17.57 -4.18 -11.66
C PRO A 330 17.46 -3.83 -10.16
N GLN A 331 16.40 -3.11 -9.83
CA GLN A 331 15.96 -2.89 -8.45
C GLN A 331 14.91 -3.93 -8.05
N PHE A 332 15.10 -4.53 -6.89
CA PHE A 332 14.18 -5.46 -6.26
C PHE A 332 13.46 -4.76 -5.11
N TYR A 333 12.13 -4.73 -5.19
CA TYR A 333 11.26 -4.08 -4.21
C TYR A 333 10.70 -5.12 -3.24
N PHE A 334 11.06 -4.98 -1.97
CA PHE A 334 10.57 -5.81 -0.88
C PHE A 334 9.86 -4.92 0.14
N ARG A 335 8.61 -5.22 0.49
CA ARG A 335 7.86 -4.46 1.51
C ARG A 335 7.94 -2.95 1.28
N THR A 336 8.74 -2.26 2.09
CA THR A 336 8.86 -0.79 2.11
C THR A 336 10.17 -0.27 1.50
N THR A 337 10.99 -1.15 0.92
CA THR A 337 12.31 -0.80 0.36
C THR A 337 12.57 -1.36 -1.03
N ASP A 338 13.53 -0.76 -1.70
CA ASP A 338 14.13 -1.26 -2.92
C ASP A 338 15.65 -1.44 -2.75
N VAL A 339 16.17 -2.53 -3.30
CA VAL A 339 17.60 -2.85 -3.27
C VAL A 339 18.03 -3.32 -4.64
N THR A 340 19.16 -2.81 -5.12
CA THR A 340 19.79 -3.30 -6.35
C THR A 340 20.30 -4.71 -6.13
N GLY A 341 20.06 -5.60 -7.08
CA GLY A 341 20.57 -6.97 -7.05
C GLY A 341 21.00 -7.43 -8.42
N VAL A 342 21.85 -8.46 -8.45
CA VAL A 342 22.29 -9.13 -9.68
C VAL A 342 21.50 -10.40 -9.86
N ALA A 343 20.79 -10.53 -10.99
CA ALA A 343 20.06 -11.73 -11.36
C ALA A 343 20.97 -12.69 -12.14
N GLN A 344 21.08 -13.93 -11.65
CA GLN A 344 21.75 -15.03 -12.31
C GLN A 344 20.70 -15.96 -12.95
N LEU A 345 20.92 -16.31 -14.20
CA LEU A 345 20.05 -17.21 -14.94
C LEU A 345 20.37 -18.68 -14.59
N PRO A 346 19.40 -19.58 -14.72
CA PRO A 346 19.63 -21.03 -14.61
C PRO A 346 20.72 -21.51 -15.59
N ALA A 347 21.41 -22.60 -15.22
CA ALA A 347 22.40 -23.21 -16.08
C ALA A 347 21.78 -23.60 -17.45
N GLY A 348 22.46 -23.20 -18.52
CA GLY A 348 22.01 -23.46 -19.91
C GLY A 348 21.04 -22.42 -20.47
N MET A 349 20.63 -21.42 -19.69
CA MET A 349 19.82 -20.33 -20.17
C MET A 349 20.70 -19.09 -20.43
N GLU A 350 20.67 -18.58 -21.65
CA GLU A 350 21.46 -17.41 -22.04
C GLU A 350 20.71 -16.09 -21.85
N MET A 351 19.36 -16.10 -22.00
CA MET A 351 18.51 -14.93 -21.91
C MET A 351 17.13 -15.30 -21.38
N VAL A 352 16.40 -14.31 -20.91
CA VAL A 352 14.99 -14.38 -20.50
C VAL A 352 14.20 -13.38 -21.32
N MET A 353 13.09 -13.83 -21.90
CA MET A 353 12.20 -13.02 -22.73
C MET A 353 11.09 -12.37 -21.89
N PRO A 354 10.57 -11.21 -22.31
CA PRO A 354 9.29 -10.70 -21.79
C PRO A 354 8.18 -11.75 -21.96
N GLY A 355 7.41 -11.99 -20.90
CA GLY A 355 6.38 -13.04 -20.83
C GLY A 355 6.84 -14.36 -20.23
N ASP A 356 8.13 -14.54 -19.99
CA ASP A 356 8.68 -15.79 -19.44
C ASP A 356 8.43 -15.92 -17.92
N ASN A 357 8.25 -17.17 -17.50
CA ASN A 357 8.39 -17.58 -16.10
C ASN A 357 9.76 -18.23 -15.91
N VAL A 358 10.52 -17.75 -14.95
CA VAL A 358 11.89 -18.21 -14.74
C VAL A 358 12.24 -18.24 -13.25
N GLN A 359 13.04 -19.24 -12.85
CA GLN A 359 13.67 -19.23 -11.54
C GLN A 359 15.00 -18.47 -11.61
N LEU A 360 15.10 -17.38 -10.86
CA LEU A 360 16.31 -16.58 -10.77
C LEU A 360 17.02 -16.80 -9.44
N GLU A 361 18.35 -16.88 -9.47
CA GLU A 361 19.16 -16.69 -8.26
C GLU A 361 19.60 -15.22 -8.21
N VAL A 362 19.26 -14.54 -7.11
CA VAL A 362 19.49 -13.10 -6.95
C VAL A 362 20.46 -12.86 -5.81
N GLU A 363 21.44 -11.98 -6.06
CA GLU A 363 22.35 -11.48 -5.04
C GLU A 363 22.18 -9.97 -4.88
N LEU A 364 21.69 -9.54 -3.71
CA LEU A 364 21.45 -8.15 -3.37
C LEU A 364 22.74 -7.46 -2.90
N ILE A 365 22.88 -6.17 -3.19
CA ILE A 365 24.03 -5.38 -2.68
C ILE A 365 23.98 -5.18 -1.17
N THR A 366 22.77 -5.16 -0.58
CA THR A 366 22.53 -4.95 0.85
C THR A 366 21.62 -6.06 1.39
N PRO A 367 21.86 -6.57 2.61
CA PRO A 367 21.01 -7.61 3.19
C PRO A 367 19.62 -7.06 3.54
N VAL A 368 18.58 -7.83 3.27
CA VAL A 368 17.18 -7.49 3.57
C VAL A 368 16.58 -8.57 4.46
N ALA A 369 15.73 -8.17 5.39
CA ALA A 369 14.95 -9.11 6.19
C ALA A 369 13.98 -9.86 5.27
N MET A 370 14.23 -11.15 5.04
CA MET A 370 13.43 -11.93 4.10
C MET A 370 13.15 -13.34 4.61
N GLU A 371 12.11 -13.94 4.05
CA GLU A 371 11.68 -15.30 4.32
C GLU A 371 11.13 -15.94 3.04
N LYS A 372 11.07 -17.26 3.03
CA LYS A 372 10.40 -17.99 1.93
C LYS A 372 8.94 -17.55 1.82
N GLY A 373 8.47 -17.35 0.59
CA GLY A 373 7.12 -16.87 0.29
C GLY A 373 6.99 -15.35 0.22
N LEU A 374 8.04 -14.58 0.56
CA LEU A 374 8.01 -13.13 0.42
C LEU A 374 7.92 -12.75 -1.07
N ARG A 375 6.94 -11.92 -1.41
CA ARG A 375 6.77 -11.36 -2.76
C ARG A 375 7.70 -10.18 -2.98
N PHE A 376 8.09 -9.99 -4.22
CA PHE A 376 8.87 -8.82 -4.64
C PHE A 376 8.51 -8.40 -6.06
N ALA A 377 8.72 -7.11 -6.34
CA ALA A 377 8.65 -6.57 -7.70
C ALA A 377 10.05 -6.27 -8.23
N ILE A 378 10.22 -6.34 -9.54
CA ILE A 378 11.46 -5.99 -10.24
C ILE A 378 11.20 -4.74 -11.05
N ARG A 379 12.04 -3.71 -10.89
CA ARG A 379 11.90 -2.44 -11.60
C ARG A 379 13.20 -2.02 -12.29
N GLU A 380 13.03 -1.39 -13.44
CA GLU A 380 14.11 -0.83 -14.25
C GLU A 380 13.63 0.45 -14.93
N GLY A 381 14.44 1.51 -14.93
CA GLY A 381 14.13 2.75 -15.65
C GLY A 381 12.79 3.39 -15.27
N GLY A 382 12.35 3.22 -14.03
CA GLY A 382 11.06 3.76 -13.55
C GLY A 382 9.84 2.86 -13.83
N HIS A 383 10.00 1.73 -14.53
CA HIS A 383 8.91 0.80 -14.88
C HIS A 383 9.03 -0.51 -14.11
N THR A 384 7.88 -1.13 -13.81
CA THR A 384 7.85 -2.50 -13.31
C THR A 384 8.03 -3.46 -14.48
N VAL A 385 9.04 -4.32 -14.39
CA VAL A 385 9.42 -5.26 -15.45
C VAL A 385 9.23 -6.72 -15.08
N GLY A 386 8.90 -7.00 -13.84
CA GLY A 386 8.60 -8.35 -13.38
C GLY A 386 8.16 -8.39 -11.93
N ALA A 387 7.68 -9.54 -11.53
CA ALA A 387 7.31 -9.85 -10.16
C ALA A 387 7.68 -11.28 -9.82
N GLY A 388 7.94 -11.53 -8.54
CA GLY A 388 8.29 -12.87 -8.11
C GLY A 388 8.00 -13.14 -6.64
N THR A 389 8.26 -14.38 -6.26
CA THR A 389 8.15 -14.85 -4.89
C THR A 389 9.41 -15.60 -4.50
N ILE A 390 9.95 -15.36 -3.32
CA ILE A 390 11.12 -16.07 -2.81
C ILE A 390 10.77 -17.54 -2.59
N SER A 391 11.39 -18.42 -3.32
CA SER A 391 11.22 -19.88 -3.20
C SER A 391 12.20 -20.50 -2.20
N GLU A 392 13.42 -19.93 -2.10
CA GLU A 392 14.48 -20.43 -1.24
C GLU A 392 15.43 -19.29 -0.81
N ILE A 393 15.85 -19.31 0.45
CA ILE A 393 16.95 -18.47 0.95
C ILE A 393 18.25 -19.24 0.79
N VAL A 394 19.22 -18.64 0.10
CA VAL A 394 20.51 -19.30 -0.19
C VAL A 394 21.56 -18.90 0.85
N GLN A 395 21.56 -17.59 1.26
CA GLN A 395 22.49 -17.08 2.29
C GLN A 395 22.02 -15.74 2.88
#